data_2b707189dbedeb1ab09c332707f5905a
#
_entry.id   2b707189dbedeb1ab09c332707f5905a
#
_cell.length_a   1.000
_cell.length_b   1.000
_cell.length_c   1.000
_cell.angle_alpha   90.00
_cell.angle_beta   90.00
_cell.angle_gamma   90.00
#
_symmetry.space_group_name_H-M   'P 1'
#
loop_
_entity.id
_entity.type
_entity.pdbx_description
1 polymer ?
#
loop_
_entity_poly.entity_id
_entity_poly.type
_entity_poly.pdbx_seq_one_letter_code
_entity_poly.pdbx_strand_id
1 'polypeptide(L)'
;YAPRARLISQVFNHIFDFAPQYVRDEGMVLTNNSYGAIVGDCGYNGLYDLYSRAWDQQAFDLPELLHIYAAGNSGGMTCPPYAPGFKTVLGSYQSAKNVLTVGATQFNGLIAGFSSRGPVIDGRIKPEITTQGASVVSTGYGSYYTNNGTSMACPAATGGAALLIQRFRQLNNGANPANALVKNLLCNGATDKGNEGPDYTYGFGWMNVDRSLDMLENNRYASGSVIHGGFALRTINVAAGQSLLKVMLNWNDPAASMVAYRALVNDLDLELVTPSGIVLLPRVLDTAAARVNVVAGVGVDRLNNIEQITLYNPAPGAYTIRVRGTSVNTLTQAYFISWDVLSPAAKLTFPVGGESFRPGQSINIQWDVNSDLGTYALEYSTDNGTSWMPIVSGLSGSTVQYSWITPAITSDQVRIRLINTITNVVQSSQSFM
;
A
#
# COMPACT_ATOMS: atom_id res chain seq x y z
N TYR A 1 6.57 12.07 -8.72
CA TYR A 1 6.85 11.38 -7.46
C TYR A 1 8.34 11.36 -7.15
N ALA A 2 9.22 10.66 -7.82
CA ALA A 2 10.66 10.59 -7.54
C ALA A 2 11.47 11.31 -8.63
N PRO A 3 11.54 12.66 -8.67
CA PRO A 3 12.03 13.41 -9.82
C PRO A 3 13.54 13.28 -10.08
N ARG A 4 14.30 12.72 -9.12
CA ARG A 4 15.74 12.49 -9.25
C ARG A 4 16.08 11.02 -9.49
N ALA A 5 15.09 10.15 -9.68
CA ALA A 5 15.33 8.75 -10.01
C ALA A 5 15.98 8.63 -11.39
N ARG A 6 16.97 7.75 -11.50
CA ARG A 6 17.51 7.35 -12.81
C ARG A 6 16.53 6.39 -13.47
N LEU A 7 16.17 6.65 -14.72
CA LEU A 7 15.23 5.85 -15.49
C LEU A 7 15.95 5.12 -16.62
N ILE A 8 15.63 3.82 -16.75
CA ILE A 8 16.03 2.99 -17.88
C ILE A 8 14.75 2.56 -18.57
N SER A 9 14.59 2.93 -19.85
CA SER A 9 13.44 2.53 -20.66
C SER A 9 13.76 1.31 -21.49
N GLN A 10 12.83 0.35 -21.53
CA GLN A 10 12.95 -0.88 -22.29
C GLN A 10 11.69 -1.18 -23.09
N VAL A 11 11.84 -1.97 -24.15
CA VAL A 11 10.72 -2.62 -24.84
C VAL A 11 10.09 -3.65 -23.90
N PHE A 12 8.77 -3.77 -23.87
CA PHE A 12 7.99 -4.55 -22.88
C PHE A 12 8.54 -5.95 -22.60
N ASN A 13 8.93 -6.68 -23.63
CA ASN A 13 9.34 -8.07 -23.47
C ASN A 13 10.80 -8.22 -22.97
N HIS A 14 11.58 -7.16 -22.96
CA HIS A 14 13.01 -7.25 -22.66
C HIS A 14 13.34 -6.94 -21.20
N ILE A 15 12.40 -6.38 -20.42
CA ILE A 15 12.69 -6.06 -19.02
C ILE A 15 13.03 -7.30 -18.20
N PHE A 16 12.41 -8.44 -18.50
CA PHE A 16 12.67 -9.69 -17.83
C PHE A 16 14.09 -10.19 -18.13
N ASP A 17 14.45 -10.24 -19.41
CA ASP A 17 15.72 -10.83 -19.86
C ASP A 17 16.92 -10.00 -19.40
N PHE A 18 16.79 -8.66 -19.39
CA PHE A 18 17.86 -7.74 -19.04
C PHE A 18 17.85 -7.29 -17.57
N ALA A 19 16.84 -7.64 -16.78
CA ALA A 19 16.78 -7.25 -15.37
C ALA A 19 18.03 -7.65 -14.57
N PRO A 20 18.59 -8.87 -14.68
CA PRO A 20 19.82 -9.25 -13.98
C PRO A 20 21.02 -8.37 -14.37
N GLN A 21 21.11 -7.98 -15.65
CA GLN A 21 22.17 -7.08 -16.12
C GLN A 21 22.00 -5.68 -15.52
N TYR A 22 20.79 -5.11 -15.56
CA TYR A 22 20.53 -3.76 -15.03
C TYR A 22 20.67 -3.69 -13.50
N VAL A 23 20.34 -4.75 -12.79
CA VAL A 23 20.61 -4.84 -11.34
C VAL A 23 22.10 -4.76 -11.08
N ARG A 24 22.91 -5.53 -11.81
CA ARG A 24 24.37 -5.60 -11.64
C ARG A 24 25.08 -4.31 -12.11
N ASP A 25 24.74 -3.82 -13.31
CA ASP A 25 25.51 -2.77 -14.00
C ASP A 25 24.99 -1.36 -13.67
N GLU A 26 23.70 -1.22 -13.33
CA GLU A 26 23.02 0.06 -13.13
C GLU A 26 22.45 0.24 -11.71
N GLY A 27 22.52 -0.80 -10.88
CA GLY A 27 21.94 -0.80 -9.55
C GLY A 27 20.41 -0.66 -9.56
N MET A 28 19.74 -1.23 -10.57
CA MET A 28 18.27 -1.20 -10.68
C MET A 28 17.63 -1.95 -9.51
N VAL A 29 16.67 -1.32 -8.84
CA VAL A 29 15.96 -1.86 -7.68
C VAL A 29 14.43 -1.89 -7.85
N LEU A 30 13.92 -1.28 -8.91
CA LEU A 30 12.49 -1.19 -9.22
C LEU A 30 12.23 -1.37 -10.71
N THR A 31 11.14 -2.05 -11.05
CA THR A 31 10.55 -1.97 -12.39
C THR A 31 9.14 -1.42 -12.32
N ASN A 32 8.77 -0.57 -13.27
CA ASN A 32 7.40 -0.08 -13.46
C ASN A 32 6.79 -0.72 -14.70
N ASN A 33 5.71 -1.48 -14.54
CA ASN A 33 5.12 -2.30 -15.59
C ASN A 33 3.64 -1.94 -15.75
N SER A 34 3.37 -0.95 -16.60
CA SER A 34 2.01 -0.48 -16.88
C SER A 34 1.38 -1.21 -18.07
N TYR A 35 1.51 -2.53 -18.12
CA TYR A 35 1.02 -3.41 -19.19
C TYR A 35 0.57 -4.77 -18.64
N GLY A 36 -0.09 -5.58 -19.47
CA GLY A 36 -0.49 -6.96 -19.18
C GLY A 36 -0.50 -7.83 -20.44
N ALA A 37 -0.47 -9.14 -20.26
CA ALA A 37 -0.36 -10.10 -21.37
C ALA A 37 -1.69 -10.27 -22.13
N ILE A 38 -2.80 -10.50 -21.42
CA ILE A 38 -4.14 -10.75 -21.97
C ILE A 38 -5.14 -9.89 -21.22
N VAL A 39 -5.98 -9.18 -21.96
CA VAL A 39 -6.95 -8.23 -21.41
C VAL A 39 -8.36 -8.68 -21.78
N GLY A 40 -9.29 -8.66 -20.80
CA GLY A 40 -10.71 -8.83 -21.05
C GLY A 40 -11.19 -10.28 -21.22
N ASP A 41 -10.46 -11.26 -20.67
CA ASP A 41 -10.88 -12.67 -20.67
C ASP A 41 -10.99 -13.22 -19.24
N CYS A 42 -12.20 -13.57 -18.81
CA CYS A 42 -12.45 -14.14 -17.49
C CYS A 42 -11.70 -15.46 -17.22
N GLY A 43 -11.39 -16.22 -18.24
CA GLY A 43 -10.64 -17.48 -18.12
C GLY A 43 -9.16 -17.25 -17.78
N TYR A 44 -8.61 -16.17 -18.29
CA TYR A 44 -7.20 -15.77 -18.05
C TYR A 44 -7.03 -14.80 -16.90
N ASN A 45 -8.06 -14.07 -16.52
CA ASN A 45 -7.96 -13.13 -15.40
C ASN A 45 -7.55 -13.86 -14.12
N GLY A 46 -6.48 -13.38 -13.50
CA GLY A 46 -5.93 -13.94 -12.28
C GLY A 46 -5.19 -15.28 -12.44
N LEU A 47 -4.92 -15.74 -13.67
CA LEU A 47 -4.22 -17.00 -13.91
C LEU A 47 -2.75 -16.91 -13.50
N TYR A 48 -2.28 -17.87 -12.69
CA TYR A 48 -0.88 -18.09 -12.40
C TYR A 48 -0.29 -19.02 -13.47
N ASP A 49 0.49 -18.48 -14.38
CA ASP A 49 1.02 -19.16 -15.54
C ASP A 49 2.57 -19.18 -15.56
N LEU A 50 3.15 -19.50 -16.72
CA LEU A 50 4.60 -19.51 -16.90
C LEU A 50 5.25 -18.15 -16.60
N TYR A 51 4.59 -17.07 -16.97
CA TYR A 51 5.08 -15.72 -16.69
C TYR A 51 5.02 -15.41 -15.19
N SER A 52 3.89 -15.70 -14.52
CA SER A 52 3.79 -15.53 -13.06
C SER A 52 4.90 -16.28 -12.33
N ARG A 53 5.14 -17.54 -12.74
CA ARG A 53 6.22 -18.37 -12.20
C ARG A 53 7.60 -17.74 -12.44
N ALA A 54 7.87 -17.26 -13.65
CA ALA A 54 9.16 -16.67 -14.01
C ALA A 54 9.43 -15.38 -13.19
N TRP A 55 8.42 -14.54 -12.99
CA TRP A 55 8.53 -13.32 -12.18
C TRP A 55 8.71 -13.64 -10.70
N ASP A 56 8.03 -14.65 -10.16
CA ASP A 56 8.27 -15.11 -8.80
C ASP A 56 9.71 -15.61 -8.61
N GLN A 57 10.23 -16.36 -9.57
CA GLN A 57 11.61 -16.83 -9.55
C GLN A 57 12.59 -15.67 -9.62
N GLN A 58 12.38 -14.71 -10.53
CA GLN A 58 13.27 -13.56 -10.68
C GLN A 58 13.28 -12.68 -9.42
N ALA A 59 12.12 -12.44 -8.79
CA ALA A 59 12.04 -11.70 -7.52
C ALA A 59 12.72 -12.44 -6.37
N PHE A 60 12.77 -13.78 -6.42
CA PHE A 60 13.49 -14.61 -5.46
C PHE A 60 15.00 -14.54 -5.68
N ASP A 61 15.46 -14.63 -6.95
CA ASP A 61 16.86 -14.61 -7.34
C ASP A 61 17.50 -13.22 -7.26
N LEU A 62 16.70 -12.16 -7.41
CA LEU A 62 17.10 -10.76 -7.32
C LEU A 62 16.37 -10.08 -6.13
N PRO A 63 16.76 -10.41 -4.88
CA PRO A 63 15.99 -10.06 -3.70
C PRO A 63 15.92 -8.55 -3.38
N GLU A 64 16.66 -7.71 -4.10
CA GLU A 64 16.60 -6.25 -4.00
C GLU A 64 15.74 -5.61 -5.11
N LEU A 65 15.27 -6.39 -6.10
CA LEU A 65 14.48 -5.89 -7.22
C LEU A 65 12.98 -6.12 -6.98
N LEU A 66 12.21 -5.04 -6.81
CA LEU A 66 10.76 -5.11 -6.73
C LEU A 66 10.13 -4.82 -8.09
N HIS A 67 9.33 -5.77 -8.57
CA HIS A 67 8.49 -5.60 -9.76
C HIS A 67 7.12 -5.04 -9.37
N ILE A 68 6.72 -3.92 -10.00
CA ILE A 68 5.44 -3.26 -9.74
C ILE A 68 4.60 -3.29 -11.01
N TYR A 69 3.37 -3.80 -10.91
CA TYR A 69 2.46 -4.02 -12.04
C TYR A 69 1.11 -3.31 -11.87
N ALA A 70 0.59 -2.79 -12.97
CA ALA A 70 -0.78 -2.31 -13.05
C ALA A 70 -1.77 -3.49 -13.00
N ALA A 71 -2.81 -3.43 -12.16
CA ALA A 71 -3.77 -4.53 -11.98
C ALA A 71 -4.64 -4.83 -13.20
N GLY A 72 -4.83 -3.85 -14.09
CA GLY A 72 -5.70 -3.90 -15.26
C GLY A 72 -6.88 -2.95 -15.16
N ASN A 73 -7.54 -2.74 -16.30
CA ASN A 73 -8.63 -1.77 -16.45
C ASN A 73 -9.97 -2.45 -16.80
N SER A 74 -10.19 -3.67 -16.31
CA SER A 74 -11.36 -4.48 -16.57
C SER A 74 -12.41 -4.44 -15.44
N GLY A 75 -12.38 -3.41 -14.57
CA GLY A 75 -13.30 -3.28 -13.42
C GLY A 75 -14.77 -3.12 -13.77
N GLY A 76 -15.11 -2.79 -15.01
CA GLY A 76 -16.49 -2.83 -15.52
C GLY A 76 -16.97 -4.20 -16.02
N MET A 77 -16.07 -5.19 -16.05
CA MET A 77 -16.36 -6.53 -16.58
C MET A 77 -17.08 -7.39 -15.55
N THR A 78 -17.89 -8.33 -16.02
CA THR A 78 -18.51 -9.36 -15.18
C THR A 78 -17.94 -10.72 -15.53
N CYS A 79 -17.36 -11.40 -14.54
CA CYS A 79 -16.81 -12.75 -14.65
C CYS A 79 -17.63 -13.72 -13.78
N PRO A 80 -18.69 -14.35 -14.32
CA PRO A 80 -19.52 -15.26 -13.53
C PRO A 80 -18.70 -16.41 -12.91
N PRO A 81 -19.02 -16.85 -11.69
CA PRO A 81 -20.16 -16.47 -10.85
C PRO A 81 -19.92 -15.21 -9.97
N TYR A 82 -18.84 -14.48 -10.17
CA TYR A 82 -18.48 -13.31 -9.37
C TYR A 82 -19.35 -12.09 -9.67
N ALA A 83 -19.57 -11.24 -8.68
CA ALA A 83 -20.23 -9.96 -8.87
C ALA A 83 -19.44 -9.07 -9.87
N PRO A 84 -20.10 -8.11 -10.55
CA PRO A 84 -19.44 -7.21 -11.49
C PRO A 84 -18.18 -6.54 -10.89
N GLY A 85 -17.12 -6.52 -11.65
CA GLY A 85 -15.84 -5.95 -11.28
C GLY A 85 -14.88 -6.87 -10.52
N PHE A 86 -15.36 -7.97 -9.93
CA PHE A 86 -14.49 -8.93 -9.23
C PHE A 86 -13.95 -10.01 -10.16
N LYS A 87 -12.80 -10.61 -9.77
CA LYS A 87 -12.01 -11.56 -10.57
C LYS A 87 -11.63 -10.98 -11.94
N THR A 88 -11.25 -9.71 -11.95
CA THR A 88 -10.89 -8.97 -13.18
C THR A 88 -9.45 -8.52 -13.21
N VAL A 89 -8.66 -8.76 -12.15
CA VAL A 89 -7.19 -8.56 -12.18
C VAL A 89 -6.61 -9.40 -13.30
N LEU A 90 -5.71 -8.82 -14.09
CA LEU A 90 -5.12 -9.52 -15.22
C LEU A 90 -4.33 -10.74 -14.74
N GLY A 91 -4.28 -11.76 -15.58
CA GLY A 91 -3.47 -12.94 -15.38
C GLY A 91 -1.98 -12.69 -15.68
N SER A 92 -1.19 -13.75 -15.67
CA SER A 92 0.24 -13.71 -15.94
C SER A 92 1.02 -12.89 -14.91
N TYR A 93 1.65 -11.82 -15.32
CA TYR A 93 2.54 -10.98 -14.48
C TYR A 93 1.89 -10.51 -13.19
N GLN A 94 0.63 -10.03 -13.28
CA GLN A 94 -0.12 -9.47 -12.16
C GLN A 94 -0.48 -10.49 -11.10
N SER A 95 -0.52 -11.77 -11.48
CA SER A 95 -0.88 -12.89 -10.58
C SER A 95 0.33 -13.49 -9.86
N ALA A 96 1.55 -13.05 -10.18
CA ALA A 96 2.75 -13.48 -9.45
C ALA A 96 2.65 -13.05 -7.98
N LYS A 97 3.17 -13.90 -7.07
CA LYS A 97 3.09 -13.69 -5.62
C LYS A 97 4.01 -12.58 -5.13
N ASN A 98 5.22 -12.55 -5.68
CA ASN A 98 6.31 -11.69 -5.19
C ASN A 98 6.33 -10.30 -5.82
N VAL A 99 5.47 -10.02 -6.80
CA VAL A 99 5.30 -8.68 -7.38
C VAL A 99 4.31 -7.85 -6.56
N LEU A 100 4.38 -6.54 -6.69
CA LEU A 100 3.37 -5.61 -6.16
C LEU A 100 2.39 -5.22 -7.27
N THR A 101 1.13 -5.61 -7.14
CA THR A 101 0.08 -5.27 -8.12
C THR A 101 -0.77 -4.12 -7.59
N VAL A 102 -0.99 -3.10 -8.44
CA VAL A 102 -1.53 -1.81 -8.04
C VAL A 102 -2.85 -1.52 -8.74
N GLY A 103 -3.91 -1.31 -7.96
CA GLY A 103 -5.21 -0.83 -8.41
C GLY A 103 -5.27 0.69 -8.49
N ALA A 104 -6.33 1.23 -9.13
CA ALA A 104 -6.49 2.65 -9.37
C ALA A 104 -7.64 3.25 -8.58
N THR A 105 -7.38 4.37 -7.91
CA THR A 105 -8.40 5.21 -7.28
C THR A 105 -8.57 6.54 -8.04
N GLN A 106 -9.66 7.22 -7.74
CA GLN A 106 -9.81 8.65 -7.96
C GLN A 106 -8.91 9.44 -6.98
N PHE A 107 -8.79 10.76 -7.18
CA PHE A 107 -7.99 11.62 -6.30
C PHE A 107 -8.50 11.64 -4.84
N ASN A 108 -9.78 11.34 -4.62
CA ASN A 108 -10.41 11.27 -3.30
C ASN A 108 -10.27 9.89 -2.60
N GLY A 109 -9.49 8.99 -3.19
CA GLY A 109 -9.28 7.64 -2.67
C GLY A 109 -10.41 6.64 -2.95
N LEU A 110 -11.51 7.06 -3.60
CA LEU A 110 -12.54 6.12 -4.06
C LEU A 110 -12.03 5.29 -5.23
N ILE A 111 -12.38 4.02 -5.26
CA ILE A 111 -11.97 3.12 -6.35
C ILE A 111 -12.44 3.66 -7.71
N ALA A 112 -11.55 3.69 -8.69
CA ALA A 112 -11.92 4.02 -10.06
C ALA A 112 -12.73 2.88 -10.68
N GLY A 113 -13.85 3.18 -11.35
CA GLY A 113 -14.77 2.16 -11.87
C GLY A 113 -14.11 1.18 -12.85
N PHE A 114 -13.06 1.59 -13.53
CA PHE A 114 -12.29 0.73 -14.44
C PHE A 114 -11.27 -0.16 -13.72
N SER A 115 -10.89 0.12 -12.48
CA SER A 115 -9.84 -0.64 -11.78
C SER A 115 -10.22 -2.10 -11.62
N SER A 116 -9.37 -3.00 -12.10
CA SER A 116 -9.53 -4.44 -11.92
C SER A 116 -9.43 -4.82 -10.45
N ARG A 117 -10.23 -5.81 -10.03
CA ARG A 117 -10.36 -6.29 -8.65
C ARG A 117 -10.16 -7.80 -8.59
N GLY A 118 -9.68 -8.27 -7.42
CA GLY A 118 -9.51 -9.69 -7.15
C GLY A 118 -10.81 -10.48 -7.00
N PRO A 119 -10.70 -11.70 -6.53
CA PRO A 119 -9.49 -12.49 -6.31
C PRO A 119 -8.80 -12.89 -7.61
N VAL A 120 -7.54 -13.36 -7.51
CA VAL A 120 -6.94 -14.18 -8.58
C VAL A 120 -7.48 -15.61 -8.51
N ILE A 121 -7.15 -16.48 -9.49
CA ILE A 121 -7.79 -17.79 -9.65
C ILE A 121 -7.71 -18.67 -8.39
N ASP A 122 -6.57 -18.67 -7.70
CA ASP A 122 -6.36 -19.46 -6.49
C ASP A 122 -6.84 -18.74 -5.21
N GLY A 123 -7.50 -17.59 -5.33
CA GLY A 123 -8.11 -16.86 -4.22
C GLY A 123 -7.21 -15.82 -3.53
N ARG A 124 -5.94 -15.66 -3.95
CA ARG A 124 -5.02 -14.69 -3.36
C ARG A 124 -5.46 -13.25 -3.58
N ILE A 125 -5.02 -12.38 -2.68
CA ILE A 125 -5.28 -10.93 -2.73
C ILE A 125 -4.49 -10.31 -3.88
N LYS A 126 -5.21 -9.69 -4.80
CA LYS A 126 -4.74 -8.76 -5.83
C LYS A 126 -5.87 -7.78 -6.16
N PRO A 127 -5.57 -6.47 -6.38
CA PRO A 127 -4.27 -5.84 -6.16
C PRO A 127 -3.87 -5.88 -4.68
N GLU A 128 -2.58 -5.70 -4.35
CA GLU A 128 -2.17 -5.57 -2.96
C GLU A 128 -2.38 -4.16 -2.40
N ILE A 129 -2.25 -3.13 -3.24
CA ILE A 129 -2.51 -1.73 -2.84
C ILE A 129 -3.18 -0.96 -3.98
N THR A 130 -3.67 0.22 -3.67
CA THR A 130 -4.19 1.18 -4.65
C THR A 130 -3.48 2.51 -4.56
N THR A 131 -3.42 3.24 -5.68
CA THR A 131 -2.99 4.64 -5.75
C THR A 131 -3.89 5.42 -6.70
N GLN A 132 -3.75 6.75 -6.76
CA GLN A 132 -4.49 7.53 -7.75
C GLN A 132 -4.11 7.10 -9.17
N GLY A 133 -5.11 6.75 -9.98
CA GLY A 133 -4.97 6.38 -11.38
C GLY A 133 -6.03 7.02 -12.27
N ALA A 134 -6.98 7.77 -11.71
CA ALA A 134 -7.95 8.53 -12.45
C ALA A 134 -7.60 10.03 -12.48
N SER A 135 -7.78 10.65 -13.64
CA SER A 135 -7.51 12.06 -13.89
C SER A 135 -6.09 12.50 -13.51
N VAL A 136 -5.12 11.66 -13.84
CA VAL A 136 -3.69 11.94 -13.55
C VAL A 136 -3.11 12.78 -14.67
N VAL A 137 -2.62 13.97 -14.31
CA VAL A 137 -1.89 14.86 -15.22
C VAL A 137 -0.40 14.49 -15.19
N SER A 138 0.18 14.23 -16.35
CA SER A 138 1.61 13.92 -16.48
C SER A 138 2.16 14.48 -17.82
N THR A 139 3.47 14.46 -17.92
CA THR A 139 4.17 14.85 -19.16
C THR A 139 3.89 13.86 -20.28
N GLY A 140 3.71 14.38 -21.49
CA GLY A 140 3.63 13.63 -22.73
C GLY A 140 4.46 14.29 -23.80
N TYR A 141 4.32 13.86 -25.05
CA TYR A 141 5.06 14.44 -26.15
C TYR A 141 4.64 15.91 -26.39
N GLY A 142 5.53 16.83 -26.03
CA GLY A 142 5.36 18.27 -26.23
C GLY A 142 4.37 19.00 -25.33
N SER A 143 3.69 18.33 -24.40
CA SER A 143 2.70 18.93 -23.50
C SER A 143 2.43 18.07 -22.25
N TYR A 144 1.44 18.53 -21.46
CA TYR A 144 0.86 17.76 -20.35
C TYR A 144 -0.49 17.19 -20.77
N TYR A 145 -0.75 15.93 -20.41
CA TYR A 145 -1.99 15.23 -20.71
C TYR A 145 -2.59 14.64 -19.43
N THR A 146 -3.93 14.59 -19.42
CA THR A 146 -4.67 13.89 -18.38
C THR A 146 -5.03 12.50 -18.87
N ASN A 147 -4.66 11.47 -18.11
CA ASN A 147 -4.95 10.08 -18.42
C ASN A 147 -5.59 9.34 -17.24
N ASN A 148 -6.25 8.22 -17.57
CA ASN A 148 -6.89 7.32 -16.62
C ASN A 148 -6.39 5.90 -16.85
N GLY A 149 -6.19 5.14 -15.78
CA GLY A 149 -5.79 3.75 -15.84
C GLY A 149 -5.01 3.30 -14.61
N THR A 150 -5.02 2.00 -14.33
CA THR A 150 -4.06 1.41 -13.41
C THR A 150 -2.62 1.59 -13.89
N SER A 151 -2.45 1.89 -15.19
CA SER A 151 -1.18 2.32 -15.80
C SER A 151 -0.66 3.65 -15.25
N MET A 152 -1.52 4.53 -14.71
CA MET A 152 -1.15 5.78 -14.02
C MET A 152 -0.95 5.57 -12.53
N ALA A 153 -1.67 4.62 -11.94
CA ALA A 153 -1.51 4.21 -10.55
C ALA A 153 -0.16 3.50 -10.31
N CYS A 154 0.23 2.61 -11.20
CA CYS A 154 1.48 1.85 -11.11
C CYS A 154 2.73 2.72 -10.94
N PRO A 155 3.00 3.76 -11.78
CA PRO A 155 4.15 4.64 -11.60
C PRO A 155 4.05 5.52 -10.34
N ALA A 156 2.85 5.82 -9.84
CA ALA A 156 2.69 6.48 -8.55
C ALA A 156 3.20 5.58 -7.41
N ALA A 157 2.84 4.30 -7.42
CA ALA A 157 3.36 3.31 -6.46
C ALA A 157 4.87 3.11 -6.61
N THR A 158 5.38 3.04 -7.85
CA THR A 158 6.82 2.91 -8.12
C THR A 158 7.60 4.13 -7.60
N GLY A 159 7.05 5.34 -7.77
CA GLY A 159 7.64 6.56 -7.22
C GLY A 159 7.65 6.57 -5.69
N GLY A 160 6.58 6.10 -5.04
CA GLY A 160 6.52 5.93 -3.59
C GLY A 160 7.55 4.91 -3.08
N ALA A 161 7.68 3.76 -3.76
CA ALA A 161 8.72 2.77 -3.47
C ALA A 161 10.13 3.34 -3.61
N ALA A 162 10.38 4.17 -4.65
CA ALA A 162 11.68 4.81 -4.84
C ALA A 162 12.05 5.76 -3.68
N LEU A 163 11.09 6.52 -3.15
CA LEU A 163 11.30 7.38 -1.99
C LEU A 163 11.63 6.56 -0.74
N LEU A 164 10.91 5.44 -0.53
CA LEU A 164 11.15 4.54 0.60
C LEU A 164 12.55 3.90 0.52
N ILE A 165 12.97 3.43 -0.67
CA ILE A 165 14.31 2.88 -0.92
C ILE A 165 15.38 3.95 -0.71
N GLN A 166 15.16 5.18 -1.19
CA GLN A 166 16.09 6.29 -0.97
C GLN A 166 16.30 6.53 0.53
N ARG A 167 15.22 6.55 1.30
CA ARG A 167 15.32 6.75 2.75
C ARG A 167 16.00 5.57 3.45
N PHE A 168 15.69 4.35 3.05
CA PHE A 168 16.36 3.16 3.56
C PHE A 168 17.88 3.23 3.34
N ARG A 169 18.32 3.60 2.15
CA ARG A 169 19.75 3.79 1.82
C ARG A 169 20.41 4.84 2.73
N GLN A 170 19.74 5.96 3.00
CA GLN A 170 20.24 6.99 3.91
C GLN A 170 20.45 6.48 5.33
N LEU A 171 19.54 5.64 5.82
CA LEU A 171 19.59 5.06 7.16
C LEU A 171 20.55 3.87 7.28
N ASN A 172 20.88 3.21 6.15
CA ASN A 172 21.64 1.96 6.12
C ASN A 172 22.93 2.06 5.27
N ASN A 173 23.63 3.19 5.31
CA ASN A 173 24.94 3.40 4.66
C ASN A 173 24.95 3.06 3.16
N GLY A 174 23.87 3.31 2.45
CA GLY A 174 23.73 3.07 1.02
C GLY A 174 23.28 1.67 0.63
N ALA A 175 23.05 0.75 1.58
CA ALA A 175 22.55 -0.58 1.29
C ALA A 175 21.11 -0.56 0.73
N ASN A 176 20.80 -1.49 -0.16
CA ASN A 176 19.44 -1.66 -0.67
C ASN A 176 18.56 -2.46 0.29
N PRO A 177 17.27 -2.13 0.42
CA PRO A 177 16.32 -3.00 1.12
C PRO A 177 15.99 -4.22 0.26
N ALA A 178 15.59 -5.32 0.90
CA ALA A 178 14.97 -6.42 0.19
C ALA A 178 13.62 -6.00 -0.42
N ASN A 179 13.31 -6.51 -1.61
CA ASN A 179 12.05 -6.24 -2.31
C ASN A 179 10.82 -6.62 -1.46
N ALA A 180 10.87 -7.76 -0.75
CA ALA A 180 9.80 -8.19 0.16
C ALA A 180 9.61 -7.23 1.34
N LEU A 181 10.68 -6.57 1.84
CA LEU A 181 10.56 -5.53 2.87
C LEU A 181 9.88 -4.28 2.31
N VAL A 182 10.25 -3.84 1.11
CA VAL A 182 9.61 -2.68 0.47
C VAL A 182 8.12 -2.93 0.26
N LYS A 183 7.75 -4.09 -0.28
CA LYS A 183 6.35 -4.52 -0.43
C LYS A 183 5.62 -4.54 0.91
N ASN A 184 6.23 -5.13 1.94
CA ASN A 184 5.68 -5.20 3.30
C ASN A 184 5.37 -3.80 3.85
N LEU A 185 6.34 -2.88 3.83
CA LEU A 185 6.18 -1.53 4.36
C LEU A 185 5.11 -0.73 3.61
N LEU A 186 5.03 -0.85 2.27
CA LEU A 186 4.00 -0.18 1.47
C LEU A 186 2.60 -0.72 1.77
N CYS A 187 2.45 -2.03 1.90
CA CYS A 187 1.16 -2.65 2.21
C CYS A 187 0.72 -2.38 3.65
N ASN A 188 1.63 -2.49 4.63
CA ASN A 188 1.28 -2.26 6.03
C ASN A 188 1.02 -0.78 6.33
N GLY A 189 1.75 0.14 5.68
CA GLY A 189 1.54 1.58 5.79
C GLY A 189 0.30 2.09 5.06
N ALA A 190 -0.34 1.29 4.20
CA ALA A 190 -1.51 1.73 3.45
C ALA A 190 -2.66 2.16 4.39
N THR A 191 -3.37 3.22 3.98
CA THR A 191 -4.60 3.66 4.64
C THR A 191 -5.73 2.74 4.22
N ASP A 192 -6.35 2.07 5.17
CA ASP A 192 -7.47 1.16 4.94
C ASP A 192 -8.63 1.86 4.22
N LYS A 193 -9.20 1.21 3.21
CA LYS A 193 -10.30 1.70 2.37
C LYS A 193 -11.21 0.55 2.00
N GLY A 194 -12.47 0.86 1.80
CA GLY A 194 -13.48 -0.14 1.46
C GLY A 194 -13.98 -0.89 2.68
N ASN A 195 -13.87 -2.20 2.70
CA ASN A 195 -14.18 -3.01 3.87
C ASN A 195 -13.05 -2.92 4.90
N GLU A 196 -13.38 -3.06 6.19
CA GLU A 196 -12.39 -3.07 7.26
C GLU A 196 -11.36 -4.19 7.06
N GLY A 197 -10.08 -3.84 7.06
CA GLY A 197 -8.96 -4.73 6.76
C GLY A 197 -8.76 -4.96 5.25
N PRO A 198 -8.04 -5.99 4.84
CA PRO A 198 -7.81 -6.25 3.42
C PRO A 198 -9.12 -6.61 2.71
N ASP A 199 -9.23 -6.19 1.45
CA ASP A 199 -10.32 -6.58 0.56
C ASP A 199 -9.84 -6.76 -0.90
N TYR A 200 -10.67 -7.36 -1.76
CA TYR A 200 -10.32 -7.60 -3.17
C TYR A 200 -10.43 -6.35 -4.07
N THR A 201 -10.89 -5.22 -3.53
CA THR A 201 -11.04 -3.95 -4.26
C THR A 201 -9.82 -3.06 -4.07
N TYR A 202 -9.37 -2.90 -2.83
CA TYR A 202 -8.29 -2.01 -2.44
C TYR A 202 -7.01 -2.74 -2.00
N GLY A 203 -7.05 -4.08 -1.86
CA GLY A 203 -5.99 -4.83 -1.23
C GLY A 203 -5.86 -4.48 0.25
N PHE A 204 -4.67 -4.07 0.68
CA PHE A 204 -4.41 -3.56 2.04
C PHE A 204 -4.74 -2.06 2.20
N GLY A 205 -5.19 -1.41 1.11
CA GLY A 205 -5.68 -0.04 1.16
C GLY A 205 -5.05 0.91 0.13
N TRP A 206 -5.22 2.21 0.39
CA TRP A 206 -4.65 3.29 -0.41
C TRP A 206 -3.24 3.61 0.09
N MET A 207 -2.25 3.56 -0.81
CA MET A 207 -0.83 3.75 -0.48
C MET A 207 -0.60 5.05 0.30
N ASN A 208 0.06 4.92 1.44
CA ASN A 208 0.48 6.03 2.29
C ASN A 208 1.99 5.91 2.57
N VAL A 209 2.78 6.64 1.79
CA VAL A 209 4.26 6.60 1.88
C VAL A 209 4.75 7.20 3.19
N ASP A 210 4.05 8.17 3.75
CA ASP A 210 4.40 8.79 5.03
C ASP A 210 4.38 7.77 6.18
N ARG A 211 3.34 6.93 6.26
CA ARG A 211 3.29 5.83 7.24
C ARG A 211 4.37 4.77 7.00
N SER A 212 4.64 4.46 5.72
CA SER A 212 5.71 3.53 5.36
C SER A 212 7.08 4.06 5.80
N LEU A 213 7.32 5.37 5.65
CA LEU A 213 8.52 6.05 6.11
C LEU A 213 8.58 6.10 7.64
N ASP A 214 7.47 6.36 8.33
CA ASP A 214 7.42 6.37 9.80
C ASP A 214 7.84 5.01 10.39
N MET A 215 7.34 3.91 9.82
CA MET A 215 7.78 2.57 10.22
C MET A 215 9.28 2.36 9.99
N LEU A 216 9.79 2.82 8.84
CA LEU A 216 11.20 2.70 8.49
C LEU A 216 12.09 3.52 9.42
N GLU A 217 11.77 4.78 9.65
CA GLU A 217 12.54 5.72 10.48
C GLU A 217 12.56 5.34 11.96
N ASN A 218 11.49 4.71 12.44
CA ASN A 218 11.38 4.24 13.83
C ASN A 218 11.80 2.78 14.01
N ASN A 219 12.46 2.17 12.99
CA ASN A 219 12.90 0.77 13.03
C ASN A 219 11.77 -0.21 13.40
N ARG A 220 10.53 0.05 12.93
CA ARG A 220 9.37 -0.80 13.17
C ARG A 220 9.25 -1.90 12.10
N TYR A 221 10.35 -2.55 11.84
CA TYR A 221 10.46 -3.71 10.96
C TYR A 221 11.55 -4.67 11.45
N ALA A 222 11.49 -5.92 11.02
CA ALA A 222 12.53 -6.90 11.25
C ALA A 222 12.51 -7.98 10.16
N SER A 223 13.61 -8.70 10.02
CA SER A 223 13.72 -9.88 9.18
C SER A 223 14.09 -11.10 10.01
N GLY A 224 13.79 -12.27 9.48
CA GLY A 224 14.16 -13.54 10.07
C GLY A 224 14.02 -14.68 9.08
N SER A 225 14.20 -15.90 9.57
CA SER A 225 13.93 -17.12 8.80
C SER A 225 13.35 -18.20 9.70
N VAL A 226 12.52 -19.07 9.13
CA VAL A 226 11.93 -20.23 9.81
C VAL A 226 12.13 -21.50 8.98
N ILE A 227 12.21 -22.62 9.68
CA ILE A 227 12.17 -23.97 9.09
C ILE A 227 10.77 -24.56 9.22
N HIS A 228 10.52 -25.67 8.54
CA HIS A 228 9.27 -26.42 8.68
C HIS A 228 9.02 -26.80 10.15
N GLY A 229 7.81 -26.48 10.65
CA GLY A 229 7.41 -26.70 12.04
C GLY A 229 8.07 -25.78 13.07
N GLY A 230 9.03 -24.93 12.66
CA GLY A 230 9.70 -23.97 13.53
C GLY A 230 8.91 -22.68 13.73
N PHE A 231 9.38 -21.84 14.66
CA PHE A 231 8.85 -20.50 14.85
C PHE A 231 9.93 -19.51 15.28
N ALA A 232 9.67 -18.23 15.06
CA ALA A 232 10.50 -17.12 15.54
C ALA A 232 9.61 -16.12 16.30
N LEU A 233 10.21 -15.43 17.28
CA LEU A 233 9.52 -14.49 18.16
C LEU A 233 10.17 -13.09 18.06
N ARG A 234 9.33 -12.05 18.08
CA ARG A 234 9.76 -10.67 18.20
C ARG A 234 8.85 -9.93 19.17
N THR A 235 9.41 -9.40 20.25
CA THR A 235 8.68 -8.56 21.19
C THR A 235 8.71 -7.11 20.73
N ILE A 236 7.55 -6.44 20.77
CA ILE A 236 7.36 -5.02 20.53
C ILE A 236 6.61 -4.40 21.71
N ASN A 237 6.87 -3.13 22.00
CA ASN A 237 6.16 -2.41 23.07
C ASN A 237 5.20 -1.40 22.45
N VAL A 238 3.94 -1.41 22.91
CA VAL A 238 2.90 -0.47 22.51
C VAL A 238 2.62 0.46 23.70
N ALA A 239 2.77 1.77 23.46
CA ALA A 239 2.50 2.79 24.47
C ALA A 239 0.99 2.93 24.73
N ALA A 240 0.63 3.53 25.85
CA ALA A 240 -0.77 3.87 26.15
C ALA A 240 -1.32 4.88 25.15
N GLY A 241 -2.63 4.83 24.88
CA GLY A 241 -3.35 5.80 24.07
C GLY A 241 -3.16 5.63 22.55
N GLN A 242 -2.67 4.48 22.07
CA GLN A 242 -2.64 4.19 20.64
C GLN A 242 -4.04 3.79 20.15
N SER A 243 -4.40 4.23 18.94
CA SER A 243 -5.70 3.92 18.32
C SER A 243 -5.66 2.65 17.46
N LEU A 244 -4.49 2.32 16.93
CA LEU A 244 -4.33 1.21 15.99
C LEU A 244 -2.94 0.59 16.09
N LEU A 245 -2.89 -0.73 16.05
CA LEU A 245 -1.70 -1.54 15.81
C LEU A 245 -1.98 -2.42 14.60
N LYS A 246 -1.16 -2.28 13.55
CA LYS A 246 -1.12 -3.22 12.42
C LYS A 246 0.20 -3.97 12.45
N VAL A 247 0.16 -5.27 12.25
CA VAL A 247 1.36 -6.12 12.13
C VAL A 247 1.25 -6.87 10.81
N MET A 248 2.29 -6.84 10.01
CA MET A 248 2.32 -7.52 8.72
C MET A 248 3.52 -8.45 8.60
N LEU A 249 3.28 -9.62 8.06
CA LEU A 249 4.27 -10.60 7.63
C LEU A 249 4.27 -10.65 6.10
N ASN A 250 5.44 -10.68 5.47
CA ASN A 250 5.58 -10.92 4.03
C ASN A 250 6.87 -11.68 3.72
N TRP A 251 6.84 -12.53 2.69
CA TRP A 251 8.01 -13.26 2.23
C TRP A 251 8.01 -13.45 0.71
N ASN A 252 9.20 -13.54 0.14
CA ASN A 252 9.33 -14.05 -1.23
C ASN A 252 9.14 -15.55 -1.21
N ASP A 253 8.02 -16.00 -1.70
CA ASP A 253 7.70 -17.40 -1.79
C ASP A 253 8.31 -18.02 -3.05
N PRO A 254 8.88 -19.23 -3.00
CA PRO A 254 9.41 -19.89 -4.19
C PRO A 254 8.39 -19.99 -5.33
N ALA A 255 8.88 -20.01 -6.57
CA ALA A 255 8.03 -20.15 -7.74
C ALA A 255 7.24 -21.47 -7.72
N ALA A 256 5.93 -21.40 -7.87
CA ALA A 256 5.04 -22.56 -7.85
C ALA A 256 5.05 -23.34 -9.17
N SER A 257 4.57 -24.57 -9.15
CA SER A 257 4.23 -25.30 -10.37
C SER A 257 3.03 -24.65 -11.07
N MET A 258 3.05 -24.57 -12.39
CA MET A 258 1.92 -24.05 -13.19
C MET A 258 0.65 -24.91 -13.09
N VAL A 259 0.80 -26.15 -12.68
CA VAL A 259 -0.35 -27.08 -12.47
C VAL A 259 -0.79 -27.15 -11.01
N ALA A 260 -0.18 -26.34 -10.11
CA ALA A 260 -0.57 -26.30 -8.73
C ALA A 260 -1.96 -25.66 -8.58
N TYR A 261 -2.82 -26.27 -7.78
CA TYR A 261 -4.13 -25.70 -7.43
C TYR A 261 -3.98 -24.40 -6.64
N ARG A 262 -2.91 -24.26 -5.84
CA ARG A 262 -2.53 -23.07 -5.10
C ARG A 262 -1.09 -22.70 -5.45
N ALA A 263 -0.84 -21.42 -5.64
CA ALA A 263 0.49 -20.95 -5.98
C ALA A 263 1.42 -20.83 -4.76
N LEU A 264 0.88 -20.82 -3.53
CA LEU A 264 1.67 -20.78 -2.30
C LEU A 264 2.47 -22.09 -2.14
N VAL A 265 3.81 -21.97 -2.01
CA VAL A 265 4.75 -23.09 -1.87
C VAL A 265 5.17 -23.27 -0.41
N ASN A 266 5.61 -22.19 0.23
CA ASN A 266 5.94 -22.16 1.66
C ASN A 266 4.87 -21.38 2.40
N ASP A 267 4.27 -22.00 3.40
CA ASP A 267 3.17 -21.46 4.18
C ASP A 267 3.69 -21.05 5.57
N LEU A 268 3.71 -19.74 5.82
CA LEU A 268 4.06 -19.14 7.10
C LEU A 268 2.81 -18.55 7.74
N ASP A 269 2.69 -18.66 9.05
CA ASP A 269 1.61 -18.06 9.83
C ASP A 269 2.11 -16.90 10.70
N LEU A 270 1.36 -15.81 10.68
CA LEU A 270 1.51 -14.69 11.60
C LEU A 270 0.59 -14.83 12.80
N GLU A 271 1.12 -14.68 13.99
CA GLU A 271 0.35 -14.59 15.24
C GLU A 271 0.83 -13.39 16.06
N LEU A 272 -0.09 -12.71 16.73
CA LEU A 272 0.23 -11.63 17.67
C LEU A 272 -0.30 -11.96 19.05
N VAL A 273 0.61 -12.17 20.01
CA VAL A 273 0.26 -12.43 21.40
C VAL A 273 0.19 -11.11 22.15
N THR A 274 -0.99 -10.80 22.71
CA THR A 274 -1.22 -9.58 23.49
C THR A 274 -0.53 -9.61 24.85
N PRO A 275 -0.42 -8.46 25.57
CA PRO A 275 0.09 -8.43 26.95
C PRO A 275 -0.69 -9.32 27.93
N SER A 276 -1.97 -9.61 27.64
CA SER A 276 -2.81 -10.53 28.45
C SER A 276 -2.71 -12.00 28.02
N GLY A 277 -1.86 -12.33 27.03
CA GLY A 277 -1.66 -13.70 26.54
C GLY A 277 -2.66 -14.17 25.48
N ILE A 278 -3.55 -13.30 25.00
CA ILE A 278 -4.50 -13.64 23.92
C ILE A 278 -3.73 -13.70 22.60
N VAL A 279 -3.98 -14.75 21.80
CA VAL A 279 -3.41 -14.89 20.45
C VAL A 279 -4.38 -14.34 19.43
N LEU A 280 -3.93 -13.35 18.67
CA LEU A 280 -4.65 -12.77 17.55
C LEU A 280 -4.12 -13.36 16.23
N LEU A 281 -5.02 -13.57 15.28
CA LEU A 281 -4.75 -14.13 13.96
C LEU A 281 -4.99 -13.09 12.86
N PRO A 282 -4.44 -13.31 11.66
CA PRO A 282 -4.64 -12.42 10.50
C PRO A 282 -6.09 -12.27 10.06
N ARG A 283 -6.32 -11.23 9.26
CA ARG A 283 -7.53 -11.06 8.48
C ARG A 283 -7.46 -11.91 7.21
N VAL A 284 -8.48 -12.74 6.96
CA VAL A 284 -8.54 -13.67 5.83
C VAL A 284 -9.81 -13.43 5.02
N LEU A 285 -9.65 -13.35 3.70
CA LEU A 285 -10.75 -13.12 2.77
C LEU A 285 -11.46 -14.42 2.42
N ASP A 286 -12.78 -14.35 2.26
CA ASP A 286 -13.59 -15.44 1.73
C ASP A 286 -13.50 -15.45 0.20
N THR A 287 -13.06 -16.55 -0.37
CA THR A 287 -12.86 -16.71 -1.83
C THR A 287 -14.14 -17.12 -2.57
N ALA A 288 -15.22 -17.43 -1.86
CA ALA A 288 -16.49 -17.79 -2.48
C ALA A 288 -17.06 -16.59 -3.27
N ALA A 289 -17.48 -16.83 -4.50
CA ALA A 289 -17.93 -15.78 -5.41
C ALA A 289 -19.04 -14.88 -4.83
N ALA A 290 -19.95 -15.43 -4.03
CA ALA A 290 -21.01 -14.68 -3.37
C ALA A 290 -20.51 -13.84 -2.17
N ARG A 291 -19.26 -14.01 -1.73
CA ARG A 291 -18.72 -13.41 -0.52
C ARG A 291 -17.46 -12.55 -0.75
N VAL A 292 -17.05 -12.37 -1.99
CA VAL A 292 -15.83 -11.61 -2.35
C VAL A 292 -15.85 -10.15 -1.91
N ASN A 293 -16.98 -9.59 -1.56
CA ASN A 293 -17.14 -8.22 -1.07
C ASN A 293 -17.58 -8.16 0.41
N VAL A 294 -17.35 -9.22 1.16
CA VAL A 294 -17.62 -9.26 2.60
C VAL A 294 -16.35 -8.89 3.37
N VAL A 295 -16.51 -8.25 4.54
CA VAL A 295 -15.42 -7.94 5.45
C VAL A 295 -14.59 -9.20 5.74
N ALA A 296 -13.26 -9.07 5.72
CA ALA A 296 -12.35 -10.16 6.02
C ALA A 296 -12.59 -10.76 7.41
N GLY A 297 -12.68 -12.07 7.48
CA GLY A 297 -12.74 -12.81 8.76
C GLY A 297 -11.39 -12.83 9.46
N VAL A 298 -11.37 -13.38 10.68
CA VAL A 298 -10.13 -13.66 11.42
C VAL A 298 -9.82 -15.14 11.34
N GLY A 299 -8.61 -15.52 10.97
CA GLY A 299 -8.25 -16.93 10.82
C GLY A 299 -6.82 -17.12 10.33
N VAL A 300 -6.54 -18.34 9.90
CA VAL A 300 -5.26 -18.73 9.32
C VAL A 300 -5.33 -18.59 7.81
N ASP A 301 -4.40 -17.86 7.22
CA ASP A 301 -4.30 -17.73 5.75
C ASP A 301 -3.46 -18.89 5.18
N ARG A 302 -3.94 -19.51 4.12
CA ARG A 302 -3.30 -20.63 3.43
C ARG A 302 -3.09 -20.33 1.93
N LEU A 303 -3.28 -19.09 1.55
CA LEU A 303 -3.26 -18.68 0.15
C LEU A 303 -2.19 -17.64 -0.15
N ASN A 304 -2.02 -16.67 0.75
CA ASN A 304 -1.18 -15.50 0.51
C ASN A 304 0.21 -15.66 1.13
N ASN A 305 1.22 -15.09 0.49
CA ASN A 305 2.57 -14.89 1.05
C ASN A 305 2.71 -13.53 1.76
N ILE A 306 1.58 -12.99 2.20
CA ILE A 306 1.47 -11.74 2.94
C ILE A 306 0.27 -11.82 3.87
N GLU A 307 0.46 -11.50 5.14
CA GLU A 307 -0.57 -11.60 6.18
C GLU A 307 -0.57 -10.35 7.05
N GLN A 308 -1.76 -9.90 7.47
CA GLN A 308 -1.90 -8.73 8.33
C GLN A 308 -2.85 -8.98 9.50
N ILE A 309 -2.40 -8.58 10.71
CA ILE A 309 -3.23 -8.47 11.91
C ILE A 309 -3.50 -6.98 12.15
N THR A 310 -4.76 -6.64 12.39
CA THR A 310 -5.21 -5.29 12.74
C THR A 310 -5.87 -5.32 14.10
N LEU A 311 -5.41 -4.49 15.04
CA LEU A 311 -5.95 -4.36 16.39
C LEU A 311 -6.26 -2.90 16.69
N TYR A 312 -7.53 -2.59 16.86
CA TYR A 312 -7.99 -1.27 17.27
C TYR A 312 -7.87 -1.10 18.78
N ASN A 313 -7.50 0.11 19.22
CA ASN A 313 -7.35 0.50 20.62
C ASN A 313 -6.49 -0.54 21.42
N PRO A 314 -5.26 -0.82 20.98
CA PRO A 314 -4.41 -1.80 21.62
C PRO A 314 -4.16 -1.41 23.08
N ALA A 315 -4.27 -2.39 24.01
CA ALA A 315 -3.85 -2.18 25.38
C ALA A 315 -2.34 -1.87 25.43
N PRO A 316 -1.87 -0.99 26.33
CA PRO A 316 -0.45 -0.74 26.47
C PRO A 316 0.28 -1.97 27.01
N GLY A 317 1.52 -2.19 26.55
CA GLY A 317 2.35 -3.28 27.05
C GLY A 317 3.16 -3.99 25.97
N ALA A 318 3.74 -5.11 26.36
CA ALA A 318 4.56 -5.93 25.47
C ALA A 318 3.70 -6.92 24.67
N TYR A 319 3.80 -6.83 23.35
CA TYR A 319 3.21 -7.78 22.40
C TYR A 319 4.30 -8.66 21.83
N THR A 320 3.99 -9.92 21.57
CA THR A 320 4.91 -10.84 20.88
C THR A 320 4.38 -11.20 19.51
N ILE A 321 5.09 -10.77 18.47
CA ILE A 321 4.87 -11.21 17.08
C ILE A 321 5.51 -12.60 16.97
N ARG A 322 4.74 -13.60 16.53
CA ARG A 322 5.20 -14.95 16.27
C ARG A 322 5.01 -15.31 14.82
N VAL A 323 6.09 -15.74 14.17
CA VAL A 323 6.09 -16.24 12.80
C VAL A 323 6.34 -17.74 12.85
N ARG A 324 5.41 -18.54 12.31
CA ARG A 324 5.52 -19.99 12.23
C ARG A 324 5.84 -20.43 10.80
N GLY A 325 6.71 -21.40 10.63
CA GLY A 325 6.89 -22.13 9.39
C GLY A 325 5.97 -23.34 9.34
N THR A 326 4.71 -23.14 9.01
CA THR A 326 3.70 -24.21 9.05
C THR A 326 3.97 -25.28 8.01
N SER A 327 4.28 -24.87 6.78
CA SER A 327 4.72 -25.76 5.72
C SER A 327 5.85 -25.09 4.94
N VAL A 328 7.09 -25.44 5.24
CA VAL A 328 8.27 -24.93 4.55
C VAL A 328 8.88 -26.09 3.76
N ASN A 329 8.73 -26.05 2.42
CA ASN A 329 9.19 -27.09 1.50
C ASN A 329 10.63 -26.88 1.06
N THR A 330 11.22 -25.74 1.43
CA THR A 330 12.65 -25.43 1.29
C THR A 330 13.39 -25.67 2.61
N LEU A 331 14.72 -25.55 2.62
CA LEU A 331 15.48 -25.73 3.87
C LEU A 331 15.06 -24.69 4.94
N THR A 332 14.93 -23.43 4.51
CA THR A 332 14.46 -22.31 5.33
C THR A 332 13.65 -21.36 4.48
N GLN A 333 12.73 -20.59 5.09
CA GLN A 333 12.03 -19.48 4.45
C GLN A 333 12.37 -18.17 5.17
N ALA A 334 13.03 -17.27 4.45
CA ALA A 334 13.26 -15.91 4.93
C ALA A 334 11.96 -15.09 4.87
N TYR A 335 11.76 -14.21 5.86
CA TYR A 335 10.57 -13.36 5.94
C TYR A 335 10.91 -11.95 6.45
N PHE A 336 9.97 -11.03 6.27
CA PHE A 336 9.98 -9.68 6.82
C PHE A 336 8.68 -9.43 7.59
N ILE A 337 8.81 -8.77 8.72
CA ILE A 337 7.69 -8.24 9.50
C ILE A 337 7.83 -6.74 9.64
N SER A 338 6.69 -6.05 9.68
CA SER A 338 6.61 -4.65 10.11
C SER A 338 5.43 -4.45 11.04
N TRP A 339 5.49 -3.39 11.84
CA TRP A 339 4.37 -2.98 12.69
C TRP A 339 4.17 -1.48 12.62
N ASP A 340 2.93 -1.08 12.38
CA ASP A 340 2.49 0.30 12.35
C ASP A 340 1.68 0.59 13.62
N VAL A 341 2.09 1.60 14.38
CA VAL A 341 1.45 1.99 15.65
C VAL A 341 0.98 3.42 15.50
N LEU A 342 -0.32 3.61 15.53
CA LEU A 342 -0.93 4.91 15.27
C LEU A 342 -1.58 5.48 16.52
N SER A 343 -1.22 6.72 16.84
CA SER A 343 -1.94 7.52 17.82
C SER A 343 -3.26 8.03 17.22
N PRO A 344 -4.28 8.31 18.04
CA PRO A 344 -5.50 8.96 17.58
C PRO A 344 -5.20 10.42 17.21
N ALA A 345 -4.78 10.63 15.99
CA ALA A 345 -4.45 11.95 15.46
C ALA A 345 -4.89 12.04 14.00
N ALA A 346 -5.27 13.24 13.60
CA ALA A 346 -5.35 13.60 12.19
C ALA A 346 -4.09 14.37 11.81
N LYS A 347 -3.55 14.11 10.63
CA LYS A 347 -2.35 14.77 10.11
C LYS A 347 -2.66 15.41 8.78
N LEU A 348 -2.44 16.73 8.66
CA LEU A 348 -2.51 17.42 7.36
C LEU A 348 -1.48 16.80 6.41
N THR A 349 -1.95 16.42 5.23
CA THR A 349 -1.13 15.85 4.16
C THR A 349 -1.03 16.78 2.95
N PHE A 350 -1.93 17.77 2.85
CA PHE A 350 -1.86 18.84 1.84
C PHE A 350 -2.80 20.01 2.21
N PRO A 351 -2.36 21.28 2.09
CA PRO A 351 -0.97 21.70 1.90
C PRO A 351 -0.14 21.45 3.17
N VAL A 352 1.16 21.23 3.00
CA VAL A 352 2.08 20.97 4.13
C VAL A 352 3.07 22.12 4.35
N GLY A 353 3.26 22.96 3.32
CA GLY A 353 4.13 24.14 3.30
C GLY A 353 5.06 24.17 2.09
N GLY A 354 5.37 25.38 1.64
CA GLY A 354 6.18 25.62 0.45
C GLY A 354 5.41 25.56 -0.88
N GLU A 355 4.12 25.25 -0.85
CA GLU A 355 3.25 25.31 -2.04
C GLU A 355 2.94 26.78 -2.38
N SER A 356 2.51 27.01 -3.64
CA SER A 356 2.05 28.31 -4.11
C SER A 356 0.72 28.18 -4.82
N PHE A 357 -0.24 29.01 -4.43
CA PHE A 357 -1.59 29.03 -4.97
C PHE A 357 -1.95 30.42 -5.51
N ARG A 358 -2.83 30.46 -6.50
CA ARG A 358 -3.36 31.73 -6.99
C ARG A 358 -4.57 32.14 -6.14
N PRO A 359 -4.77 33.45 -5.89
CA PRO A 359 -6.01 33.95 -5.31
C PRO A 359 -7.25 33.45 -6.06
N GLY A 360 -8.25 32.96 -5.36
CA GLY A 360 -9.47 32.38 -5.93
C GLY A 360 -9.31 30.99 -6.55
N GLN A 361 -8.17 30.34 -6.37
CA GLN A 361 -7.95 28.97 -6.85
C GLN A 361 -8.69 27.97 -5.96
N SER A 362 -9.34 26.97 -6.56
CA SER A 362 -9.86 25.83 -5.82
C SER A 362 -8.73 24.84 -5.55
N ILE A 363 -8.53 24.51 -4.28
CA ILE A 363 -7.59 23.46 -3.82
C ILE A 363 -8.31 22.44 -2.96
N ASN A 364 -7.77 21.23 -2.86
CA ASN A 364 -8.27 20.23 -1.92
C ASN A 364 -7.32 20.15 -0.73
N ILE A 365 -7.77 20.62 0.42
CA ILE A 365 -7.09 20.36 1.69
C ILE A 365 -7.27 18.90 2.00
N GLN A 366 -6.17 18.19 2.31
CA GLN A 366 -6.18 16.75 2.58
C GLN A 366 -5.53 16.44 3.93
N TRP A 367 -6.02 15.43 4.59
CA TRP A 367 -5.45 14.94 5.84
C TRP A 367 -5.65 13.43 5.97
N ASP A 368 -4.81 12.81 6.76
CA ASP A 368 -4.94 11.41 7.16
C ASP A 368 -5.57 11.35 8.55
N VAL A 369 -6.46 10.38 8.76
CA VAL A 369 -7.14 10.14 10.04
C VAL A 369 -6.83 8.72 10.48
N ASN A 370 -6.24 8.59 11.67
CA ASN A 370 -5.84 7.29 12.20
C ASN A 370 -6.96 6.57 12.98
N SER A 371 -8.08 7.24 13.21
CA SER A 371 -9.30 6.67 13.79
C SER A 371 -10.46 7.64 13.57
N ASP A 372 -11.67 7.12 13.50
CA ASP A 372 -12.90 7.95 13.45
C ASP A 372 -13.16 8.54 14.84
N LEU A 373 -12.39 9.56 15.21
CA LEU A 373 -12.46 10.25 16.49
C LEU A 373 -13.12 11.61 16.37
N GLY A 374 -14.42 11.62 16.08
CA GLY A 374 -15.22 12.80 16.23
C GLY A 374 -15.37 13.67 14.99
N THR A 375 -15.43 14.97 15.17
CA THR A 375 -15.62 15.97 14.12
C THR A 375 -14.40 16.87 13.99
N TYR A 376 -14.18 17.40 12.78
CA TYR A 376 -13.05 18.25 12.46
C TYR A 376 -13.51 19.63 12.00
N ALA A 377 -12.65 20.62 12.25
CA ALA A 377 -12.73 21.95 11.68
C ALA A 377 -11.43 22.30 10.95
N LEU A 378 -11.55 23.10 9.90
CA LEU A 378 -10.44 23.69 9.19
C LEU A 378 -10.45 25.20 9.34
N GLU A 379 -9.28 25.77 9.55
CA GLU A 379 -9.07 27.21 9.61
C GLU A 379 -7.80 27.59 8.84
N TYR A 380 -7.74 28.84 8.37
CA TYR A 380 -6.55 29.38 7.75
C TYR A 380 -6.07 30.66 8.44
N SER A 381 -4.80 30.93 8.31
CA SER A 381 -4.13 32.14 8.78
C SER A 381 -3.42 32.80 7.60
N THR A 382 -3.27 34.12 7.65
CA THR A 382 -2.50 34.91 6.66
C THR A 382 -1.32 35.64 7.30
N ASP A 383 -1.09 35.43 8.58
CA ASP A 383 -0.11 36.11 9.45
C ASP A 383 0.74 35.08 10.23
N ASN A 384 1.09 33.99 9.58
CA ASN A 384 1.92 32.91 10.13
C ASN A 384 1.36 32.24 11.38
N GLY A 385 0.01 32.21 11.51
CA GLY A 385 -0.66 31.55 12.64
C GLY A 385 -0.95 32.45 13.83
N THR A 386 -0.78 33.75 13.70
CA THR A 386 -1.11 34.72 14.76
C THR A 386 -2.64 34.88 14.93
N SER A 387 -3.36 34.95 13.81
CA SER A 387 -4.82 34.92 13.77
C SER A 387 -5.34 33.83 12.85
N TRP A 388 -6.56 33.35 13.12
CA TRP A 388 -7.15 32.23 12.38
C TRP A 388 -8.59 32.56 11.96
N MET A 389 -8.90 32.26 10.72
CA MET A 389 -10.20 32.44 10.10
C MET A 389 -10.81 31.07 9.74
N PRO A 390 -12.12 30.86 9.99
CA PRO A 390 -12.75 29.58 9.72
C PRO A 390 -12.85 29.31 8.21
N ILE A 391 -12.58 28.06 7.82
CA ILE A 391 -12.88 27.52 6.49
C ILE A 391 -14.18 26.72 6.56
N VAL A 392 -14.24 25.74 7.47
CA VAL A 392 -15.38 24.85 7.68
C VAL A 392 -15.31 24.20 9.06
N SER A 393 -16.46 23.84 9.62
CA SER A 393 -16.59 23.07 10.86
C SER A 393 -17.58 21.92 10.69
N GLY A 394 -17.55 20.95 11.62
CA GLY A 394 -18.46 19.81 11.61
C GLY A 394 -18.18 18.75 10.56
N LEU A 395 -16.95 18.67 10.06
CA LEU A 395 -16.54 17.60 9.17
C LEU A 395 -16.54 16.26 9.94
N SER A 396 -17.13 15.21 9.34
CA SER A 396 -17.14 13.86 9.91
C SER A 396 -15.73 13.32 10.10
N GLY A 397 -15.50 12.50 11.13
CA GLY A 397 -14.24 11.80 11.36
C GLY A 397 -13.73 10.96 10.20
N SER A 398 -14.63 10.47 9.35
CA SER A 398 -14.29 9.74 8.13
C SER A 398 -13.91 10.63 6.94
N THR A 399 -14.12 11.95 7.03
CA THR A 399 -13.74 12.92 5.99
C THR A 399 -12.22 13.11 6.01
N VAL A 400 -11.58 12.96 4.86
CA VAL A 400 -10.12 13.08 4.71
C VAL A 400 -9.69 14.18 3.73
N GLN A 401 -10.66 14.96 3.24
CA GLN A 401 -10.40 16.08 2.34
C GLN A 401 -11.55 17.08 2.32
N TYR A 402 -11.24 18.32 1.96
CA TYR A 402 -12.20 19.40 1.76
C TYR A 402 -11.76 20.32 0.63
N SER A 403 -12.68 20.62 -0.31
CA SER A 403 -12.40 21.56 -1.39
C SER A 403 -12.58 22.99 -0.86
N TRP A 404 -11.53 23.80 -0.97
CA TRP A 404 -11.50 25.19 -0.50
C TRP A 404 -11.08 26.13 -1.62
N ILE A 405 -11.75 27.28 -1.70
CA ILE A 405 -11.35 28.37 -2.60
C ILE A 405 -10.45 29.31 -1.81
N THR A 406 -9.21 29.46 -2.27
CA THR A 406 -8.24 30.36 -1.62
C THR A 406 -8.74 31.79 -1.62
N PRO A 407 -8.55 32.56 -0.54
CA PRO A 407 -9.00 33.94 -0.46
C PRO A 407 -8.27 34.83 -1.48
N ALA A 408 -8.91 35.95 -1.83
CA ALA A 408 -8.36 36.93 -2.78
C ALA A 408 -7.28 37.81 -2.13
N ILE A 409 -6.24 37.19 -1.55
CA ILE A 409 -5.13 37.85 -0.87
C ILE A 409 -3.80 37.37 -1.47
N THR A 410 -2.74 38.13 -1.24
CA THR A 410 -1.35 37.72 -1.51
C THR A 410 -0.58 37.73 -0.20
N SER A 411 -0.09 36.59 0.21
CA SER A 411 0.73 36.41 1.41
C SER A 411 1.64 35.19 1.26
N ASP A 412 2.85 35.26 1.75
CA ASP A 412 3.82 34.15 1.88
C ASP A 412 3.78 33.51 3.28
N GLN A 413 2.81 33.92 4.11
CA GLN A 413 2.65 33.48 5.49
C GLN A 413 1.34 32.74 5.73
N VAL A 414 0.76 32.20 4.65
CA VAL A 414 -0.50 31.44 4.76
C VAL A 414 -0.24 30.12 5.44
N ARG A 415 -1.09 29.76 6.39
CA ARG A 415 -1.12 28.44 7.04
C ARG A 415 -2.54 27.90 7.07
N ILE A 416 -2.67 26.58 7.10
CA ILE A 416 -3.91 25.87 7.38
C ILE A 416 -3.73 25.06 8.65
N ARG A 417 -4.78 25.00 9.48
CA ARG A 417 -4.84 24.05 10.60
C ARG A 417 -6.10 23.20 10.55
N LEU A 418 -5.92 21.95 10.95
CA LEU A 418 -6.96 20.98 11.20
C LEU A 418 -7.13 20.81 12.70
N ILE A 419 -8.35 20.91 13.20
CA ILE A 419 -8.68 20.84 14.61
C ILE A 419 -9.64 19.67 14.81
N ASN A 420 -9.27 18.72 15.66
CA ASN A 420 -10.24 17.76 16.19
C ASN A 420 -11.09 18.48 17.26
N THR A 421 -12.37 18.65 17.01
CA THR A 421 -13.26 19.43 17.87
C THR A 421 -13.66 18.73 19.17
N ILE A 422 -13.35 17.44 19.32
CA ILE A 422 -13.58 16.67 20.55
C ILE A 422 -12.34 16.72 21.45
N THR A 423 -11.16 16.44 20.88
CA THR A 423 -9.90 16.36 21.65
C THR A 423 -9.14 17.67 21.72
N ASN A 424 -9.54 18.67 20.91
CA ASN A 424 -8.82 19.93 20.71
C ASN A 424 -7.37 19.76 20.22
N VAL A 425 -7.04 18.62 19.64
CA VAL A 425 -5.74 18.42 19.01
C VAL A 425 -5.69 19.19 17.70
N VAL A 426 -4.64 19.98 17.53
CA VAL A 426 -4.45 20.87 16.37
C VAL A 426 -3.22 20.41 15.58
N GLN A 427 -3.38 20.29 14.26
CA GLN A 427 -2.30 20.07 13.31
C GLN A 427 -2.23 21.27 12.35
N SER A 428 -1.06 21.89 12.19
CA SER A 428 -0.88 23.03 11.31
C SER A 428 0.14 22.72 10.20
N SER A 429 -0.10 23.25 9.00
CA SER A 429 0.90 23.26 7.92
C SER A 429 2.07 24.19 8.29
N GLN A 430 3.18 24.07 7.57
CA GLN A 430 4.12 25.17 7.46
C GLN A 430 3.55 26.26 6.55
N SER A 431 4.23 27.40 6.46
CA SER A 431 3.78 28.51 5.62
C SER A 431 3.85 28.16 4.14
N PHE A 432 2.90 28.66 3.38
CA PHE A 432 2.84 28.58 1.90
C PHE A 432 2.35 29.91 1.34
N MET A 433 2.46 30.11 0.02
CA MET A 433 2.14 31.37 -0.67
C MET A 433 0.90 31.22 -1.56
#